data_a2885b843476ea252d7508bc85ef63d6
#
_entry.id   a2885b843476ea252d7508bc85ef63d6
#
_cell.length_a   1.000
_cell.length_b   1.000
_cell.length_c   1.000
_cell.angle_alpha   90.00
_cell.angle_beta   90.00
_cell.angle_gamma   90.00
#
_symmetry.space_group_name_H-M   'P 1'
#
loop_
_entity.id
_entity.type
_entity.pdbx_description
1 polymer ?
#
loop_
_entity_poly.entity_id
_entity_poly.type
_entity_poly.pdbx_seq_one_letter_code
_entity_poly.pdbx_strand_id
1 'polypeptide(L)'
;MNYDIIDAKYIEGYKLELIFKDGKKGIVDLSVYIHKGGVFSRFTDIEYFKQFYVNREIGTLCWPDGLDIAPETLYHVATGEPLPVWTKTEKAVA
;
A
#
# COMPACT_ATOMS: atom_id res chain seq x y z
N MET A 1 5.21 6.61 15.38
CA MET A 1 6.08 5.97 14.38
C MET A 1 5.70 6.41 12.99
N ASN A 2 6.67 6.60 12.13
CA ASN A 2 6.43 7.19 10.82
C ASN A 2 6.44 6.12 9.73
N TYR A 3 5.27 5.84 9.19
CA TYR A 3 5.11 4.86 8.11
C TYR A 3 5.04 5.52 6.73
N ASP A 4 5.34 6.81 6.65
CA ASP A 4 5.22 7.52 5.38
C ASP A 4 6.03 6.86 4.28
N ILE A 5 5.40 6.74 3.12
CA ILE A 5 6.07 6.26 1.92
C ILE A 5 6.65 7.47 1.21
N ILE A 6 7.93 7.39 0.87
CA ILE A 6 8.60 8.49 0.18
C ILE A 6 8.89 8.18 -1.28
N ASP A 7 8.83 6.90 -1.68
CA ASP A 7 9.04 6.53 -3.07
C ASP A 7 8.41 5.16 -3.35
N ALA A 8 8.05 4.94 -4.61
CA ALA A 8 7.46 3.69 -5.05
C ALA A 8 7.91 3.42 -6.48
N LYS A 9 8.28 2.17 -6.74
CA LYS A 9 8.80 1.76 -8.05
C LYS A 9 8.07 0.51 -8.52
N TYR A 10 7.59 0.54 -9.75
CA TYR A 10 6.96 -0.62 -10.37
C TYR A 10 8.01 -1.70 -10.67
N ILE A 11 7.73 -2.93 -10.28
CA ILE A 11 8.63 -4.06 -10.54
C ILE A 11 8.08 -4.90 -11.70
N GLU A 12 6.98 -5.58 -11.46
CA GLU A 12 6.30 -6.41 -12.47
C GLU A 12 4.94 -6.82 -11.94
N GLY A 13 4.01 -7.15 -12.81
CA GLY A 13 2.68 -7.59 -12.38
C GLY A 13 2.05 -6.62 -11.41
N TYR A 14 1.79 -7.05 -10.18
CA TYR A 14 1.22 -6.22 -9.12
C TYR A 14 2.23 -5.96 -8.01
N LYS A 15 3.53 -6.07 -8.31
CA LYS A 15 4.61 -5.88 -7.34
C LYS A 15 5.20 -4.49 -7.45
N LEU A 16 5.31 -3.83 -6.31
CA LEU A 16 5.93 -2.51 -6.20
C LEU A 16 7.00 -2.56 -5.12
N GLU A 17 8.12 -1.86 -5.36
CA GLU A 17 9.11 -1.63 -4.32
C GLU A 17 8.79 -0.30 -3.66
N LEU A 18 8.66 -0.31 -2.34
CA LEU A 18 8.34 0.89 -1.56
C LEU A 18 9.52 1.28 -0.69
N ILE A 19 9.76 2.58 -0.58
CA ILE A 19 10.77 3.12 0.32
C ILE A 19 10.03 3.99 1.34
N PHE A 20 10.30 3.74 2.62
CA PHE A 20 9.65 4.43 3.71
C PHE A 20 10.56 5.49 4.31
N LYS A 21 9.95 6.45 4.99
CA LYS A 21 10.68 7.59 5.54
C LYS A 21 11.74 7.19 6.57
N ASP A 22 11.57 6.05 7.23
CA ASP A 22 12.57 5.55 8.18
C ASP A 22 13.76 4.87 7.49
N GLY A 23 13.78 4.84 6.17
CA GLY A 23 14.87 4.25 5.40
C GLY A 23 14.66 2.80 5.02
N LYS A 24 13.65 2.15 5.56
CA LYS A 24 13.37 0.77 5.19
C LYS A 24 12.73 0.69 3.82
N LYS A 25 12.94 -0.41 3.14
CA LYS A 25 12.30 -0.66 1.86
C LYS A 25 11.91 -2.13 1.75
N GLY A 26 10.97 -2.41 0.87
CA GLY A 26 10.53 -3.77 0.63
C GLY A 26 9.60 -3.84 -0.56
N ILE A 27 9.36 -5.06 -1.02
CA ILE A 27 8.48 -5.31 -2.16
C ILE A 27 7.13 -5.77 -1.63
N VAL A 28 6.06 -5.17 -2.16
CA VAL A 28 4.69 -5.59 -1.86
C VAL A 28 4.06 -6.15 -3.11
N ASP A 29 3.30 -7.23 -2.95
CA ASP A 29 2.50 -7.80 -4.03
C ASP A 29 1.05 -7.49 -3.73
N LEU A 30 0.47 -6.59 -4.49
CA LEU A 30 -0.87 -6.09 -4.24
C LEU A 30 -1.96 -6.87 -5.00
N SER A 31 -1.60 -7.98 -5.64
CA SER A 31 -2.58 -8.81 -6.34
C SER A 31 -3.66 -9.33 -5.39
N VAL A 32 -3.34 -9.50 -4.12
CA VAL A 32 -4.30 -9.94 -3.12
C VAL A 32 -5.52 -9.00 -3.03
N TYR A 33 -5.33 -7.73 -3.33
CA TYR A 33 -6.42 -6.75 -3.25
C TYR A 33 -7.46 -6.93 -4.35
N ILE A 34 -7.09 -7.54 -5.46
CA ILE A 34 -8.04 -7.82 -6.54
C ILE A 34 -9.22 -8.66 -6.03
N HIS A 35 -8.92 -9.58 -5.14
CA HIS A 35 -9.92 -10.50 -4.59
C HIS A 35 -10.77 -9.92 -3.48
N LYS A 36 -10.43 -8.72 -3.01
CA LYS A 36 -11.22 -8.07 -1.97
C LYS A 36 -12.51 -7.45 -2.50
N GLY A 37 -12.57 -7.23 -3.81
CA GLY A 37 -13.75 -6.63 -4.42
C GLY A 37 -13.87 -5.14 -4.13
N GLY A 38 -15.08 -4.58 -4.35
CA GLY A 38 -15.29 -3.17 -4.15
C GLY A 38 -14.36 -2.32 -5.00
N VAL A 39 -13.84 -1.24 -4.42
CA VAL A 39 -12.98 -0.31 -5.16
C VAL A 39 -11.70 -0.97 -5.67
N PHE A 40 -11.23 -2.01 -5.00
CA PHE A 40 -10.00 -2.68 -5.42
C PHE A 40 -10.18 -3.57 -6.64
N SER A 41 -11.42 -3.81 -7.08
CA SER A 41 -11.63 -4.56 -8.32
C SER A 41 -11.06 -3.81 -9.53
N ARG A 42 -10.83 -2.51 -9.41
CA ARG A 42 -10.20 -1.72 -10.46
C ARG A 42 -8.77 -2.17 -10.75
N PHE A 43 -8.13 -2.85 -9.81
CA PHE A 43 -6.77 -3.37 -10.03
C PHE A 43 -6.73 -4.48 -11.07
N THR A 44 -7.87 -5.07 -11.45
CA THR A 44 -7.88 -6.04 -12.55
C THR A 44 -7.44 -5.41 -13.86
N ASP A 45 -7.60 -4.08 -13.99
CA ASP A 45 -7.05 -3.33 -15.12
C ASP A 45 -5.62 -2.94 -14.75
N ILE A 46 -4.64 -3.64 -15.33
CA ILE A 46 -3.23 -3.40 -15.01
C ILE A 46 -2.80 -1.99 -15.36
N GLU A 47 -3.39 -1.39 -16.39
CA GLU A 47 -3.05 -0.01 -16.75
C GLU A 47 -3.50 0.98 -15.68
N TYR A 48 -4.64 0.70 -15.04
CA TYR A 48 -5.07 1.51 -13.90
C TYR A 48 -4.11 1.31 -12.72
N PHE A 49 -3.76 0.06 -12.44
CA PHE A 49 -2.83 -0.26 -11.33
C PHE A 49 -1.51 0.48 -11.48
N LYS A 50 -1.00 0.58 -12.70
CA LYS A 50 0.28 1.25 -12.97
C LYS A 50 0.24 2.76 -12.78
N GLN A 51 -0.93 3.34 -12.59
CA GLN A 51 -1.07 4.78 -12.38
C GLN A 51 -0.87 5.20 -10.93
N PHE A 52 -0.32 4.32 -10.10
CA PHE A 52 -0.03 4.64 -8.70
C PHE A 52 0.88 5.85 -8.60
N TYR A 53 0.79 6.54 -7.49
CA TYR A 53 1.69 7.63 -7.16
C TYR A 53 1.79 7.76 -5.65
N VAL A 54 2.87 8.39 -5.18
CA VAL A 54 3.04 8.67 -3.75
C VAL A 54 2.44 10.04 -3.47
N ASN A 55 1.42 10.07 -2.62
CA ASN A 55 0.83 11.32 -2.18
C ASN A 55 1.56 11.77 -0.90
N ARG A 56 2.41 12.79 -1.04
CA ARG A 56 3.26 13.22 0.07
C ARG A 56 2.49 13.90 1.19
N GLU A 57 1.31 14.44 0.90
CA GLU A 57 0.51 15.08 1.93
C GLU A 57 -0.04 14.08 2.93
N ILE A 58 -0.46 12.91 2.45
CA ILE A 58 -1.00 11.86 3.32
C ILE A 58 0.00 10.73 3.55
N GLY A 59 1.15 10.79 2.89
CA GLY A 59 2.24 9.85 3.14
C GLY A 59 1.99 8.41 2.69
N THR A 60 1.18 8.21 1.65
CA THR A 60 0.90 6.86 1.21
C THR A 60 0.75 6.75 -0.30
N LEU A 61 0.61 5.50 -0.72
CA LEU A 61 0.43 5.11 -2.11
C LEU A 61 -1.03 5.32 -2.50
N CYS A 62 -1.24 6.01 -3.61
CA CYS A 62 -2.57 6.37 -4.09
C CYS A 62 -2.73 6.03 -5.56
N TRP A 63 -3.98 5.95 -5.99
CA TRP A 63 -4.35 5.78 -7.39
C TRP A 63 -5.38 6.85 -7.75
N PRO A 64 -5.62 7.08 -9.06
CA PRO A 64 -6.65 8.04 -9.49
C PRO A 64 -8.00 7.76 -8.84
N ASP A 65 -8.79 8.82 -8.67
CA ASP A 65 -10.14 8.76 -8.10
C ASP A 65 -10.17 8.47 -6.59
N GLY A 66 -9.08 8.80 -5.90
CA GLY A 66 -9.07 8.76 -4.45
C GLY A 66 -8.85 7.40 -3.83
N LEU A 67 -8.46 6.41 -4.61
CA LEU A 67 -8.15 5.09 -4.06
C LEU A 67 -6.78 5.14 -3.37
N ASP A 68 -6.69 4.61 -2.15
CA ASP A 68 -5.41 4.52 -1.45
C ASP A 68 -5.37 3.28 -0.57
N ILE A 69 -4.18 2.98 -0.06
CA ILE A 69 -3.96 1.90 0.90
C ILE A 69 -3.21 2.50 2.08
N ALA A 70 -3.63 2.16 3.28
CA ALA A 70 -3.04 2.72 4.50
C ALA A 70 -1.53 2.43 4.57
N PRO A 71 -0.71 3.44 4.89
CA PRO A 71 0.74 3.25 4.90
C PRO A 71 1.22 2.24 5.93
N GLU A 72 0.59 2.13 7.09
CA GLU A 72 0.98 1.13 8.09
C GLU A 72 0.74 -0.29 7.58
N THR A 73 -0.30 -0.51 6.79
CA THR A 73 -0.55 -1.81 6.18
C THR A 73 0.55 -2.15 5.18
N LEU A 74 0.91 -1.18 4.34
CA LEU A 74 1.97 -1.37 3.36
C LEU A 74 3.32 -1.61 4.04
N TYR A 75 3.59 -0.90 5.12
CA TYR A 75 4.82 -1.07 5.88
C TYR A 75 4.93 -2.49 6.45
N HIS A 76 3.83 -2.98 7.03
CA HIS A 76 3.78 -4.35 7.56
C HIS A 76 4.07 -5.38 6.47
N VAL A 77 3.42 -5.25 5.31
CA VAL A 77 3.60 -6.19 4.21
C VAL A 77 5.02 -6.12 3.65
N ALA A 78 5.55 -4.92 3.50
CA ALA A 78 6.86 -4.72 2.89
C ALA A 78 8.02 -5.17 3.76
N THR A 79 7.92 -4.96 5.08
CA THR A 79 9.05 -5.15 5.99
C THR A 79 8.89 -6.32 6.94
N GLY A 80 7.69 -6.84 7.09
CA GLY A 80 7.41 -7.90 8.07
C GLY A 80 7.22 -7.39 9.50
N GLU A 81 7.31 -6.07 9.72
CA GLU A 81 7.10 -5.50 11.05
C GLU A 81 5.63 -5.65 11.45
N PRO A 82 5.36 -5.93 12.74
CA PRO A 82 3.97 -6.11 13.15
C PRO A 82 3.15 -4.83 13.02
N LEU A 83 1.85 -5.00 12.79
CA LEU A 83 0.94 -3.87 12.74
C LEU A 83 0.84 -3.21 14.11
N PRO A 84 0.59 -1.89 14.16
CA PRO A 84 0.37 -1.22 15.43
C PRO A 84 -0.80 -1.84 16.20
N VAL A 85 -0.74 -1.77 17.52
CA VAL A 85 -1.76 -2.35 18.39
C VAL A 85 -3.16 -1.79 18.06
N TRP A 86 -3.27 -0.47 17.84
CA TRP A 86 -4.55 0.15 17.53
C TRP A 86 -5.12 -0.37 16.21
N THR A 87 -4.28 -0.67 15.23
CA THR A 87 -4.72 -1.23 13.96
C THR A 87 -5.30 -2.64 14.16
N LYS A 88 -4.66 -3.44 15.01
CA LYS A 88 -5.15 -4.77 15.32
C LYS A 88 -6.51 -4.71 16.02
N THR A 89 -6.68 -3.74 16.89
CA THR A 89 -7.94 -3.54 17.59
C THR A 89 -9.05 -3.21 16.62
N GLU A 90 -8.79 -2.34 15.66
CA GLU A 90 -9.75 -2.01 14.64
C GLU A 90 -10.15 -3.24 13.83
N LYS A 91 -9.18 -4.07 13.48
CA LYS A 91 -9.46 -5.30 12.73
C LYS A 91 -10.35 -6.25 13.53
N ALA A 92 -10.15 -6.32 14.82
CA ALA A 92 -10.96 -7.18 15.67
C ALA A 92 -12.41 -6.72 15.72
N VAL A 93 -12.64 -5.42 15.60
CA VAL A 93 -13.98 -4.84 15.59
C VAL A 93 -14.66 -5.06 14.24
N ALA A 94 -13.88 -4.98 13.18
CA ALA A 94 -14.41 -5.14 11.84
C ALA A 94 -14.76 -6.57 11.53
#